data_1e06d111f4d94c9b35c0fdec665a1942
#
_entry.id   1e06d111f4d94c9b35c0fdec665a1942
#
_cell.length_a   1.000
_cell.length_b   1.000
_cell.length_c   1.000
_cell.angle_alpha   90.00
_cell.angle_beta   90.00
_cell.angle_gamma   90.00
#
_symmetry.space_group_name_H-M   'P 1'
#
loop_
_entity.id
_entity.type
_entity.pdbx_description
1 polymer ?
#
loop_
_entity_poly.entity_id
_entity_poly.type
_entity_poly.pdbx_seq_one_letter_code
_entity_poly.pdbx_strand_id
1 'polypeptide(L)'
;MDTNQIILSCILLVMVGMFIWGKFRYDAVALTSLAVLVVLGFVPAKEAFIGFGHPAVITVALVLLISKGLEASGLIGKIGNLLQKIANSEFQFLVILMGIAVVLSSFMNNIGAMAMLLPVTLGICQKMSWSPSKFLMPLAFASILGGMNTKIGTPPNIIISEFRDQYSDQGFEFFDFAYAGLPVSIG
;
A
#
# COMPACT_ATOMS: atom_id res chain seq x y z
N MET A 1 10.56 32.35 -10.69
CA MET A 1 9.36 31.64 -10.20
C MET A 1 8.24 32.65 -10.13
N ASP A 2 7.13 32.35 -10.79
CA ASP A 2 5.95 33.21 -10.70
C ASP A 2 5.36 33.18 -9.30
N THR A 3 4.74 34.31 -8.88
CA THR A 3 4.12 34.42 -7.56
C THR A 3 3.16 33.26 -7.27
N ASN A 4 2.42 32.81 -8.28
CA ASN A 4 1.51 31.67 -8.19
C ASN A 4 2.24 30.34 -7.88
N GLN A 5 3.42 30.11 -8.46
CA GLN A 5 4.24 28.93 -8.19
C GLN A 5 4.75 28.93 -6.74
N ILE A 6 5.13 30.09 -6.22
CA ILE A 6 5.60 30.22 -4.83
C ILE A 6 4.45 29.91 -3.87
N ILE A 7 3.27 30.48 -4.09
CA ILE A 7 2.09 30.23 -3.25
C ILE A 7 1.71 28.74 -3.27
N LEU A 8 1.67 28.12 -4.44
CA LEU A 8 1.36 26.69 -4.58
C LEU A 8 2.40 25.83 -3.83
N SER A 9 3.68 26.14 -4.00
CA SER A 9 4.76 25.44 -3.30
C SER A 9 4.65 25.58 -1.78
N CYS A 10 4.30 26.77 -1.28
CA CYS A 10 4.08 26.99 0.15
C CYS A 10 2.90 26.16 0.68
N ILE A 11 1.78 26.10 -0.05
CA ILE A 11 0.60 25.29 0.35
C ILE A 11 1.00 23.81 0.42
N LEU A 12 1.71 23.28 -0.58
CA LEU A 12 2.18 21.90 -0.60
C LEU A 12 3.13 21.59 0.55
N LEU A 13 4.07 22.50 0.84
CA LEU A 13 5.01 22.33 1.96
C LEU A 13 4.27 22.33 3.31
N VAL A 14 3.31 23.22 3.51
CA VAL A 14 2.48 23.24 4.72
C VAL A 14 1.67 21.95 4.86
N MET A 15 1.07 21.46 3.77
CA MET A 15 0.32 20.21 3.75
C MET A 15 1.22 19.01 4.15
N VAL A 16 2.41 18.92 3.55
CA VAL A 16 3.39 17.88 3.91
C VAL A 16 3.84 18.01 5.37
N GLY A 17 4.11 19.23 5.84
CA GLY A 17 4.43 19.49 7.24
C GLY A 17 3.33 19.05 8.20
N MET A 18 2.06 19.27 7.86
CA MET A 18 0.92 18.80 8.65
C MET A 18 0.79 17.26 8.64
N PHE A 19 1.10 16.61 7.54
CA PHE A 19 1.15 15.14 7.45
C PHE A 19 2.27 14.56 8.34
N ILE A 20 3.44 15.17 8.34
CA ILE A 20 4.57 14.75 9.19
C ILE A 20 4.24 14.98 10.68
N TRP A 21 3.57 16.09 11.01
CA TRP A 21 3.18 16.38 12.39
C TRP A 21 2.19 15.35 12.96
N GLY A 22 1.35 14.72 12.09
CA GLY A 22 0.47 13.61 12.46
C GLY A 22 -0.64 13.92 13.48
N LYS A 23 -0.83 15.19 13.87
CA LYS A 23 -1.83 15.59 14.87
C LYS A 23 -3.26 15.61 14.30
N PHE A 24 -3.40 15.87 13.01
CA PHE A 24 -4.67 15.96 12.32
C PHE A 24 -4.88 14.74 11.41
N ARG A 25 -6.14 14.41 11.17
CA ARG A 25 -6.48 13.34 10.22
C ARG A 25 -6.04 13.72 8.82
N TYR A 26 -5.43 12.80 8.09
CA TYR A 26 -4.88 13.03 6.75
C TYR A 26 -5.94 13.47 5.74
N ASP A 27 -7.15 12.89 5.83
CA ASP A 27 -8.30 13.27 5.00
C ASP A 27 -8.73 14.73 5.26
N ALA A 28 -8.77 15.17 6.51
CA ALA A 28 -9.11 16.55 6.85
C ALA A 28 -8.07 17.55 6.34
N VAL A 29 -6.77 17.22 6.47
CA VAL A 29 -5.68 18.05 5.94
C VAL A 29 -5.79 18.16 4.41
N ALA A 30 -6.02 17.04 3.71
CA ALA A 30 -6.16 17.03 2.26
C ALA A 30 -7.37 17.86 1.77
N LEU A 31 -8.54 17.68 2.40
CA LEU A 31 -9.75 18.44 2.05
C LEU A 31 -9.61 19.94 2.35
N THR A 32 -8.96 20.29 3.47
CA THR A 32 -8.70 21.70 3.81
C THR A 32 -7.74 22.32 2.79
N SER A 33 -6.68 21.62 2.40
CA SER A 33 -5.75 22.09 1.38
C SER A 33 -6.45 22.29 0.02
N LEU A 34 -7.32 21.36 -0.37
CA LEU A 34 -8.15 21.51 -1.57
C LEU A 34 -9.06 22.76 -1.48
N ALA A 35 -9.73 22.96 -0.34
CA ALA A 35 -10.60 24.12 -0.13
C ALA A 35 -9.80 25.44 -0.25
N VAL A 36 -8.59 25.49 0.31
CA VAL A 36 -7.70 26.66 0.18
C VAL A 36 -7.33 26.91 -1.28
N LEU A 37 -6.97 25.87 -2.04
CA LEU A 37 -6.64 26.00 -3.47
C LEU A 37 -7.82 26.51 -4.30
N VAL A 38 -9.05 26.08 -3.97
CA VAL A 38 -10.28 26.57 -4.62
C VAL A 38 -10.56 28.03 -4.28
N VAL A 39 -10.43 28.41 -3.00
CA VAL A 39 -10.67 29.81 -2.56
C VAL A 39 -9.65 30.76 -3.16
N LEU A 40 -8.40 30.34 -3.31
CA LEU A 40 -7.33 31.11 -3.94
C LEU A 40 -7.42 31.14 -5.48
N GLY A 41 -8.37 30.40 -6.08
CA GLY A 41 -8.60 30.37 -7.53
C GLY A 41 -7.60 29.52 -8.32
N PHE A 42 -6.77 28.71 -7.66
CA PHE A 42 -5.87 27.77 -8.34
C PHE A 42 -6.61 26.59 -8.96
N VAL A 43 -7.74 26.19 -8.36
CA VAL A 43 -8.61 25.13 -8.85
C VAL A 43 -10.02 25.67 -9.01
N PRO A 44 -10.62 25.57 -10.20
CA PRO A 44 -12.01 25.96 -10.40
C PRO A 44 -12.94 25.13 -9.50
N ALA A 45 -13.91 25.77 -8.85
CA ALA A 45 -14.83 25.08 -7.93
C ALA A 45 -15.58 23.90 -8.59
N LYS A 46 -15.86 23.99 -9.89
CA LYS A 46 -16.49 22.92 -10.67
C LYS A 46 -15.60 21.69 -10.86
N GLU A 47 -14.29 21.88 -10.76
CA GLU A 47 -13.28 20.83 -11.01
C GLU A 47 -12.70 20.27 -9.70
N ALA A 48 -12.99 20.87 -8.55
CA ALA A 48 -12.45 20.51 -7.26
C ALA A 48 -12.63 19.02 -6.91
N PHE A 49 -13.71 18.41 -7.36
CA PHE A 49 -14.04 17.01 -7.07
C PHE A 49 -13.79 16.04 -8.23
N ILE A 50 -13.31 16.51 -9.38
CA ILE A 50 -13.03 15.64 -10.54
C ILE A 50 -12.02 14.55 -10.17
N GLY A 51 -11.04 14.88 -9.33
CA GLY A 51 -10.05 13.92 -8.86
C GLY A 51 -10.64 12.69 -8.17
N PHE A 52 -11.80 12.80 -7.51
CA PHE A 52 -12.46 11.64 -6.89
C PHE A 52 -13.04 10.64 -7.90
N GLY A 53 -13.38 11.11 -9.10
CA GLY A 53 -13.81 10.25 -10.22
C GLY A 53 -12.67 9.76 -11.10
N HIS A 54 -11.43 10.08 -10.77
CA HIS A 54 -10.28 9.68 -11.57
C HIS A 54 -10.12 8.15 -11.59
N PRO A 55 -9.83 7.51 -12.75
CA PRO A 55 -9.69 6.06 -12.86
C PRO A 55 -8.76 5.44 -11.81
N ALA A 56 -7.64 6.09 -11.48
CA ALA A 56 -6.72 5.61 -10.45
C ALA A 56 -7.41 5.50 -9.07
N VAL A 57 -8.22 6.47 -8.66
CA VAL A 57 -8.93 6.47 -7.37
C VAL A 57 -9.96 5.34 -7.34
N ILE A 58 -10.71 5.16 -8.43
CA ILE A 58 -11.69 4.09 -8.57
C ILE A 58 -10.98 2.72 -8.49
N THR A 59 -9.87 2.55 -9.20
CA THR A 59 -9.06 1.32 -9.18
C THR A 59 -8.56 1.01 -7.77
N VAL A 60 -8.01 2.00 -7.06
CA VAL A 60 -7.58 1.82 -5.66
C VAL A 60 -8.75 1.38 -4.77
N ALA A 61 -9.92 2.03 -4.90
CA ALA A 61 -11.10 1.67 -4.12
C ALA A 61 -11.56 0.22 -4.40
N LEU A 62 -11.59 -0.20 -5.68
CA LEU A 62 -11.95 -1.55 -6.08
C LEU A 62 -10.94 -2.60 -5.58
N VAL A 63 -9.63 -2.31 -5.66
CA VAL A 63 -8.58 -3.21 -5.13
C VAL A 63 -8.72 -3.37 -3.61
N LEU A 64 -9.00 -2.28 -2.88
CA LEU A 64 -9.25 -2.37 -1.43
C LEU A 64 -10.50 -3.20 -1.12
N LEU A 65 -11.56 -3.10 -1.92
CA LEU A 65 -12.77 -3.90 -1.76
C LEU A 65 -12.50 -5.40 -2.00
N ILE A 66 -11.74 -5.74 -3.06
CA ILE A 66 -11.32 -7.11 -3.36
C ILE A 66 -10.46 -7.66 -2.22
N SER A 67 -9.51 -6.87 -1.70
CA SER A 67 -8.67 -7.25 -0.56
C SER A 67 -9.51 -7.59 0.68
N LYS A 68 -10.52 -6.80 0.98
CA LYS A 68 -11.49 -7.08 2.05
C LYS A 68 -12.28 -8.37 1.82
N GLY A 69 -12.68 -8.64 0.59
CA GLY A 69 -13.32 -9.90 0.20
C GLY A 69 -12.41 -11.11 0.42
N LEU A 70 -11.14 -11.01 0.08
CA LEU A 70 -10.14 -12.05 0.34
C LEU A 70 -9.93 -12.29 1.84
N GLU A 71 -9.87 -11.24 2.66
CA GLU A 71 -9.82 -11.36 4.12
C GLU A 71 -11.04 -12.14 4.65
N ALA A 72 -12.24 -11.84 4.17
CA ALA A 72 -13.48 -12.46 4.62
C ALA A 72 -13.66 -13.92 4.12
N SER A 73 -12.93 -14.35 3.10
CA SER A 73 -13.07 -15.67 2.46
C SER A 73 -12.59 -16.86 3.30
N GLY A 74 -12.00 -16.63 4.48
CA GLY A 74 -11.41 -17.68 5.32
C GLY A 74 -10.05 -18.20 4.82
N LEU A 75 -9.45 -17.54 3.85
CA LEU A 75 -8.10 -17.83 3.33
C LEU A 75 -7.05 -17.83 4.45
N ILE A 76 -7.23 -16.94 5.43
CA ILE A 76 -6.38 -16.82 6.63
C ILE A 76 -6.28 -18.16 7.38
N GLY A 77 -7.40 -18.82 7.63
CA GLY A 77 -7.43 -20.10 8.34
C GLY A 77 -6.70 -21.21 7.57
N LYS A 78 -6.84 -21.24 6.25
CA LYS A 78 -6.14 -22.21 5.40
C LYS A 78 -4.62 -21.98 5.40
N ILE A 79 -4.18 -20.73 5.27
CA ILE A 79 -2.77 -20.35 5.32
C ILE A 79 -2.19 -20.68 6.72
N GLY A 80 -2.90 -20.36 7.79
CA GLY A 80 -2.48 -20.66 9.15
C GLY A 80 -2.29 -22.15 9.40
N ASN A 81 -3.21 -23.00 8.94
CA ASN A 81 -3.10 -24.44 9.04
C ASN A 81 -1.92 -25.00 8.22
N LEU A 82 -1.66 -24.43 7.03
CA LEU A 82 -0.53 -24.81 6.20
C LEU A 82 0.80 -24.44 6.88
N LEU A 83 0.92 -23.21 7.37
CA LEU A 83 2.11 -22.73 8.09
C LEU A 83 2.41 -23.57 9.33
N GLN A 84 1.40 -23.94 10.12
CA GLN A 84 1.57 -24.79 11.29
C GLN A 84 2.10 -26.20 10.96
N LYS A 85 1.73 -26.74 9.80
CA LYS A 85 2.20 -28.08 9.37
C LYS A 85 3.65 -28.08 8.87
N ILE A 86 4.10 -26.96 8.29
CA ILE A 86 5.39 -26.88 7.60
C ILE A 86 6.48 -26.28 8.51
N ALA A 87 6.09 -25.51 9.53
CA ALA A 87 7.00 -24.79 10.40
C ALA A 87 7.69 -25.72 11.42
N ASN A 88 8.79 -26.34 11.03
CA ASN A 88 9.58 -27.20 11.90
C ASN A 88 10.70 -26.44 12.65
N SER A 89 11.10 -25.26 12.17
CA SER A 89 12.11 -24.39 12.80
C SER A 89 11.76 -22.91 12.66
N GLU A 90 12.32 -22.06 13.55
CA GLU A 90 12.13 -20.59 13.49
C GLU A 90 12.51 -20.02 12.11
N PHE A 91 13.66 -20.43 11.58
CA PHE A 91 14.15 -19.94 10.29
C PHE A 91 13.26 -20.37 9.13
N GLN A 92 12.84 -21.63 9.10
CA GLN A 92 11.94 -22.13 8.06
C GLN A 92 10.59 -21.42 8.10
N PHE A 93 10.04 -21.22 9.29
CA PHE A 93 8.80 -20.46 9.47
C PHE A 93 8.96 -19.03 8.96
N LEU A 94 10.06 -18.33 9.28
CA LEU A 94 10.35 -16.99 8.83
C LEU A 94 10.36 -16.89 7.30
N VAL A 95 11.11 -17.76 6.63
CA VAL A 95 11.27 -17.76 5.16
C VAL A 95 9.91 -18.00 4.48
N ILE A 96 9.15 -18.99 4.96
CA ILE A 96 7.83 -19.29 4.37
C ILE A 96 6.84 -18.15 4.62
N LEU A 97 6.83 -17.58 5.84
CA LEU A 97 5.99 -16.45 6.20
C LEU A 97 6.27 -15.24 5.29
N MET A 98 7.54 -14.89 5.11
CA MET A 98 7.96 -13.79 4.22
C MET A 98 7.56 -14.07 2.77
N GLY A 99 7.79 -15.28 2.26
CA GLY A 99 7.39 -15.68 0.91
C GLY A 99 5.89 -15.54 0.67
N ILE A 100 5.07 -16.00 1.62
CA ILE A 100 3.60 -15.84 1.56
C ILE A 100 3.22 -14.37 1.64
N ALA A 101 3.86 -13.58 2.50
CA ALA A 101 3.60 -12.15 2.64
C ALA A 101 3.90 -11.39 1.34
N VAL A 102 5.02 -11.67 0.69
CA VAL A 102 5.38 -11.09 -0.62
C VAL A 102 4.34 -11.43 -1.68
N VAL A 103 3.95 -12.70 -1.80
CA VAL A 103 2.95 -13.14 -2.79
C VAL A 103 1.60 -12.50 -2.52
N LEU A 104 1.09 -12.54 -1.29
CA LEU A 104 -0.20 -11.93 -0.96
C LEU A 104 -0.20 -10.42 -1.20
N SER A 105 0.86 -9.72 -0.77
CA SER A 105 0.97 -8.29 -0.92
C SER A 105 1.15 -7.83 -2.37
N SER A 106 1.61 -8.70 -3.26
CA SER A 106 1.65 -8.41 -4.70
C SER A 106 0.24 -8.23 -5.30
N PHE A 107 -0.78 -8.85 -4.71
CA PHE A 107 -2.17 -8.80 -5.20
C PHE A 107 -3.13 -8.07 -4.26
N MET A 108 -2.66 -7.74 -3.06
CA MET A 108 -3.45 -7.06 -2.03
C MET A 108 -2.67 -5.84 -1.52
N ASN A 109 -3.38 -4.88 -0.91
CA ASN A 109 -2.71 -3.81 -0.19
C ASN A 109 -1.81 -4.38 0.93
N ASN A 110 -0.61 -3.78 1.10
CA ASN A 110 0.39 -4.18 2.11
C ASN A 110 -0.21 -4.31 3.51
N ILE A 111 -1.08 -3.37 3.91
CA ILE A 111 -1.76 -3.38 5.21
C ILE A 111 -2.68 -4.60 5.33
N GLY A 112 -3.43 -4.94 4.27
CA GLY A 112 -4.31 -6.10 4.25
C GLY A 112 -3.53 -7.41 4.37
N ALA A 113 -2.45 -7.58 3.60
CA ALA A 113 -1.58 -8.74 3.68
C ALA A 113 -0.96 -8.92 5.07
N MET A 114 -0.46 -7.82 5.65
CA MET A 114 0.09 -7.82 7.02
C MET A 114 -0.99 -8.14 8.06
N ALA A 115 -2.14 -7.48 8.01
CA ALA A 115 -3.25 -7.68 8.95
C ALA A 115 -3.77 -9.12 8.93
N MET A 116 -3.75 -9.75 7.74
CA MET A 116 -4.15 -11.14 7.54
C MET A 116 -3.16 -12.12 8.18
N LEU A 117 -1.86 -11.90 8.04
CA LEU A 117 -0.81 -12.79 8.53
C LEU A 117 -0.44 -12.57 9.99
N LEU A 118 -0.70 -11.37 10.54
CA LEU A 118 -0.38 -11.00 11.91
C LEU A 118 -0.97 -11.96 12.96
N PRO A 119 -2.29 -12.23 12.99
CA PRO A 119 -2.88 -13.14 13.98
C PRO A 119 -2.38 -14.58 13.83
N VAL A 120 -2.13 -15.04 12.60
CA VAL A 120 -1.55 -16.36 12.32
C VAL A 120 -0.14 -16.45 12.91
N THR A 121 0.69 -15.43 12.65
CA THR A 121 2.06 -15.36 13.17
C THR A 121 2.09 -15.38 14.69
N LEU A 122 1.27 -14.54 15.33
CA LEU A 122 1.16 -14.48 16.79
C LEU A 122 0.70 -15.82 17.40
N GLY A 123 -0.30 -16.46 16.80
CA GLY A 123 -0.81 -17.75 17.24
C GLY A 123 0.23 -18.86 17.16
N ILE A 124 1.04 -18.91 16.10
CA ILE A 124 2.12 -19.88 15.95
C ILE A 124 3.26 -19.58 16.94
N CYS A 125 3.66 -18.31 17.08
CA CYS A 125 4.69 -17.90 18.04
C CYS A 125 4.30 -18.30 19.47
N GLN A 126 3.04 -18.08 19.86
CA GLN A 126 2.55 -18.48 21.18
C GLN A 126 2.59 -20.00 21.40
N LYS A 127 2.16 -20.77 20.38
CA LYS A 127 2.13 -22.23 20.45
C LYS A 127 3.52 -22.84 20.51
N MET A 128 4.50 -22.26 19.80
CA MET A 128 5.88 -22.75 19.71
C MET A 128 6.82 -22.10 20.74
N SER A 129 6.30 -21.18 21.57
CA SER A 129 7.08 -20.40 22.55
C SER A 129 8.19 -19.58 21.90
N TRP A 130 7.95 -19.08 20.66
CA TRP A 130 8.88 -18.21 19.94
C TRP A 130 8.58 -16.73 20.23
N SER A 131 9.61 -15.87 20.14
CA SER A 131 9.44 -14.42 20.30
C SER A 131 8.79 -13.81 19.06
N PRO A 132 7.59 -13.18 19.17
CA PRO A 132 6.91 -12.57 18.04
C PRO A 132 7.72 -11.48 17.33
N SER A 133 8.55 -10.74 18.07
CA SER A 133 9.33 -9.61 17.52
C SER A 133 10.29 -10.03 16.40
N LYS A 134 10.76 -11.29 16.40
CA LYS A 134 11.61 -11.82 15.35
C LYS A 134 10.90 -11.97 14.00
N PHE A 135 9.56 -12.05 14.01
CA PHE A 135 8.75 -12.33 12.81
C PHE A 135 7.98 -11.11 12.34
N LEU A 136 7.57 -10.23 13.27
CA LEU A 136 6.70 -9.09 12.93
C LEU A 136 7.39 -8.05 12.06
N MET A 137 8.65 -7.75 12.35
CA MET A 137 9.41 -6.78 11.56
C MET A 137 9.70 -7.32 10.14
N PRO A 138 10.23 -8.54 9.95
CA PRO A 138 10.37 -9.13 8.62
C PRO A 138 9.04 -9.26 7.86
N LEU A 139 7.95 -9.59 8.54
CA LEU A 139 6.61 -9.64 7.93
C LEU A 139 6.18 -8.28 7.37
N ALA A 140 6.43 -7.20 8.13
CA ALA A 140 6.11 -5.85 7.67
C ALA A 140 6.93 -5.48 6.43
N PHE A 141 8.24 -5.74 6.43
CA PHE A 141 9.09 -5.51 5.26
C PHE A 141 8.68 -6.37 4.07
N ALA A 142 8.42 -7.66 4.26
CA ALA A 142 7.98 -8.55 3.20
C ALA A 142 6.66 -8.08 2.55
N SER A 143 5.72 -7.56 3.34
CA SER A 143 4.48 -7.02 2.80
C SER A 143 4.70 -5.73 2.00
N ILE A 144 5.62 -4.86 2.41
CA ILE A 144 5.96 -3.65 1.65
C ILE A 144 6.64 -4.02 0.33
N LEU A 145 7.65 -4.88 0.39
CA LEU A 145 8.41 -5.34 -0.78
C LEU A 145 7.53 -6.10 -1.77
N GLY A 146 6.61 -6.93 -1.26
CA GLY A 146 5.63 -7.63 -2.10
C GLY A 146 4.75 -6.68 -2.90
N GLY A 147 4.29 -5.59 -2.28
CA GLY A 147 3.49 -4.57 -2.96
C GLY A 147 4.21 -3.86 -4.12
N MET A 148 5.54 -3.89 -4.14
CA MET A 148 6.33 -3.30 -5.23
C MET A 148 6.33 -4.15 -6.52
N ASN A 149 5.84 -5.39 -6.49
CA ASN A 149 6.02 -6.32 -7.62
C ASN A 149 4.94 -6.20 -8.70
N THR A 150 3.79 -5.61 -8.42
CA THR A 150 2.70 -5.50 -9.38
C THR A 150 2.11 -4.09 -9.45
N LYS A 151 1.40 -3.81 -10.55
CA LYS A 151 0.70 -2.54 -10.76
C LYS A 151 -0.29 -2.22 -9.64
N ILE A 152 -0.96 -3.25 -9.05
CA ILE A 152 -2.02 -3.08 -8.04
C ILE A 152 -1.57 -3.32 -6.59
N GLY A 153 -0.35 -3.80 -6.37
CA GLY A 153 0.14 -4.16 -5.04
C GLY A 153 0.23 -2.97 -4.07
N THR A 154 0.43 -1.77 -4.60
CA THR A 154 0.44 -0.54 -3.79
C THR A 154 -0.15 0.64 -4.58
N PRO A 155 -0.90 1.56 -3.93
CA PRO A 155 -1.51 2.71 -4.60
C PRO A 155 -0.55 3.59 -5.43
N PRO A 156 0.69 3.88 -5.00
CA PRO A 156 1.64 4.62 -5.81
C PRO A 156 1.92 4.02 -7.18
N ASN A 157 1.95 2.70 -7.31
CA ASN A 157 2.17 2.03 -8.60
C ASN A 157 1.02 2.29 -9.57
N ILE A 158 -0.22 2.30 -9.07
CA ILE A 158 -1.41 2.62 -9.86
C ILE A 158 -1.34 4.07 -10.34
N ILE A 159 -1.03 5.00 -9.44
CA ILE A 159 -0.96 6.44 -9.74
C ILE A 159 0.11 6.70 -10.82
N ILE A 160 1.32 6.15 -10.65
CA ILE A 160 2.41 6.31 -11.63
C ILE A 160 2.03 5.69 -12.98
N SER A 161 1.34 4.56 -12.98
CA SER A 161 0.86 3.91 -14.21
C SER A 161 -0.12 4.81 -14.97
N GLU A 162 -1.09 5.38 -14.27
CA GLU A 162 -2.07 6.30 -14.85
C GLU A 162 -1.40 7.57 -15.41
N PHE A 163 -0.40 8.11 -14.69
CA PHE A 163 0.37 9.24 -15.22
C PHE A 163 1.13 8.87 -16.49
N ARG A 164 1.76 7.71 -16.54
CA ARG A 164 2.45 7.26 -17.75
C ARG A 164 1.51 7.09 -18.93
N ASP A 165 0.30 6.54 -18.70
CA ASP A 165 -0.73 6.36 -19.73
C ASP A 165 -1.16 7.71 -20.38
N GLN A 166 -1.01 8.85 -19.64
CA GLN A 166 -1.30 10.19 -20.19
C GLN A 166 -0.19 10.76 -21.07
N TYR A 167 1.06 10.32 -20.91
CA TYR A 167 2.24 10.89 -21.58
C TYR A 167 2.91 9.93 -22.56
N SER A 168 2.52 8.66 -22.59
CA SER A 168 3.13 7.62 -23.42
C SER A 168 2.05 6.70 -23.97
N ASP A 169 2.18 6.34 -25.26
CA ASP A 169 1.29 5.35 -25.91
C ASP A 169 1.42 3.93 -25.34
N GLN A 170 2.47 3.67 -24.56
CA GLN A 170 2.71 2.41 -23.87
C GLN A 170 2.69 2.63 -22.37
N GLY A 171 1.58 2.25 -21.74
CA GLY A 171 1.44 2.20 -20.28
C GLY A 171 2.29 1.10 -19.66
N PHE A 172 2.33 1.05 -18.30
CA PHE A 172 2.94 -0.08 -17.61
C PHE A 172 2.03 -1.30 -17.68
N GLU A 173 2.61 -2.45 -18.04
CA GLU A 173 1.95 -3.75 -17.89
C GLU A 173 1.84 -4.15 -16.40
N PHE A 174 1.05 -5.18 -16.13
CA PHE A 174 0.75 -5.58 -14.75
C PHE A 174 1.99 -5.96 -13.94
N PHE A 175 2.97 -6.62 -14.56
CA PHE A 175 4.20 -7.12 -13.94
C PHE A 175 5.45 -6.30 -14.25
N ASP A 176 5.35 -5.15 -14.92
CA ASP A 176 6.53 -4.32 -15.22
C ASP A 176 7.29 -3.89 -13.96
N PHE A 177 6.56 -3.67 -12.89
CA PHE A 177 7.13 -3.36 -11.58
C PHE A 177 7.96 -4.50 -10.99
N ALA A 178 7.70 -5.75 -11.39
CA ALA A 178 8.44 -6.91 -10.91
C ALA A 178 9.91 -6.91 -11.35
N TYR A 179 10.24 -6.28 -12.48
CA TYR A 179 11.66 -6.18 -12.91
C TYR A 179 12.56 -5.49 -11.87
N ALA A 180 12.02 -4.51 -11.17
CA ALA A 180 12.73 -3.84 -10.07
C ALA A 180 12.35 -4.44 -8.70
N GLY A 181 11.09 -4.81 -8.50
CA GLY A 181 10.54 -5.26 -7.23
C GLY A 181 11.04 -6.63 -6.80
N LEU A 182 11.11 -7.61 -7.72
CA LEU A 182 11.56 -8.97 -7.39
C LEU A 182 13.02 -9.02 -6.89
N PRO A 183 14.01 -8.40 -7.57
CA PRO A 183 15.38 -8.39 -7.05
C PRO A 183 15.48 -7.79 -5.65
N VAL A 184 14.74 -6.71 -5.38
CA VAL A 184 14.72 -6.05 -4.06
C VAL A 184 13.97 -6.89 -3.01
N SER A 185 12.99 -7.70 -3.41
CA SER A 185 12.21 -8.55 -2.50
C SER A 185 12.95 -9.82 -2.08
N ILE A 186 13.95 -10.25 -2.85
CA ILE A 186 14.70 -11.51 -2.63
C ILE A 186 16.05 -11.22 -1.99
N GLY A 187 16.65 -10.03 -2.21
CA GLY A 187 17.96 -9.60 -1.66
C GLY A 187 17.85 -9.08 -0.25
#